data_fccd747fd2425e6d0363716893e655d4
#
_entry.id   fccd747fd2425e6d0363716893e655d4
#
_cell.length_a   1.000
_cell.length_b   1.000
_cell.length_c   1.000
_cell.angle_alpha   90.00
_cell.angle_beta   90.00
_cell.angle_gamma   90.00
#
_symmetry.space_group_name_H-M   'P 1'
#
loop_
_entity.id
_entity.type
_entity.pdbx_description
1 polymer ?
#
loop_
_entity_poly.entity_id
_entity_poly.type
_entity_poly.pdbx_seq_one_letter_code
_entity_poly.pdbx_strand_id
1 'polypeptide(L)'
;MPGVLWVKMDSVASGYWNMEEATNEVFKDGWYCTNDMFTFDAYGHFEYHGRIDDILKISGQWVSPIEIEEEVLKNKLISEAAIVGVPNQDGLIRLALFIVVPELTESKETFEKELIGSLKTNLSIYKCPRKIYFLEEMPLTATGKLQRFVLRDLVKSL
;
A
#
# COMPACT_ATOMS: atom_id res chain seq x y z
N MET A 1 1.06 19.22 2.66
CA MET A 1 1.83 18.26 1.85
C MET A 1 2.25 17.11 2.75
N PRO A 2 2.18 15.86 2.29
CA PRO A 2 2.68 14.72 3.04
C PRO A 2 4.18 14.83 3.31
N GLY A 3 4.61 14.41 4.48
CA GLY A 3 6.01 14.36 4.89
C GLY A 3 6.32 13.08 5.66
N VAL A 4 7.59 12.72 5.74
CA VAL A 4 8.04 11.57 6.53
C VAL A 4 8.09 11.96 8.01
N LEU A 5 7.53 11.12 8.87
CA LEU A 5 7.53 11.34 10.30
C LEU A 5 8.90 10.98 10.90
N TRP A 6 9.47 11.93 11.60
CA TRP A 6 10.64 11.75 12.46
C TRP A 6 10.22 11.89 13.91
N VAL A 7 10.69 11.00 14.77
CA VAL A 7 10.37 11.02 16.20
C VAL A 7 11.63 11.10 17.05
N LYS A 8 11.52 11.78 18.19
CA LYS A 8 12.57 11.87 19.20
C LYS A 8 11.93 11.65 20.56
N MET A 9 12.31 10.57 21.24
CA MET A 9 11.82 10.23 22.57
C MET A 9 12.82 9.28 23.27
N ASP A 10 12.78 9.22 24.59
CA ASP A 10 13.71 8.42 25.38
C ASP A 10 13.60 6.91 25.13
N SER A 11 12.44 6.44 24.64
CA SER A 11 12.18 5.02 24.31
C SER A 11 12.65 4.62 22.92
N VAL A 12 13.18 5.52 22.11
CA VAL A 12 13.74 5.18 20.79
C VAL A 12 15.02 4.40 20.97
N ALA A 13 15.14 3.26 20.26
CA ALA A 13 16.35 2.46 20.26
C ALA A 13 17.56 3.26 19.76
N SER A 14 18.76 2.86 20.17
CA SER A 14 20.00 3.49 19.72
C SER A 14 20.43 3.06 18.30
N GLY A 15 19.81 2.02 17.75
CA GLY A 15 20.11 1.50 16.42
C GLY A 15 19.65 0.06 16.22
N TYR A 16 19.92 -0.49 15.07
CA TYR A 16 19.69 -1.90 14.75
C TYR A 16 20.92 -2.74 15.09
N TRP A 17 20.68 -3.92 15.67
CA TRP A 17 21.75 -4.82 16.07
C TRP A 17 22.56 -5.32 14.86
N ASN A 18 23.87 -5.09 14.88
CA ASN A 18 24.80 -5.46 13.79
C ASN A 18 24.41 -4.96 12.37
N MET A 19 23.72 -3.81 12.28
CA MET A 19 23.27 -3.21 11.00
C MET A 19 23.63 -1.72 11.01
N GLU A 20 24.92 -1.41 10.92
CA GLU A 20 25.41 -0.03 11.04
C GLU A 20 24.88 0.88 9.91
N GLU A 21 24.92 0.41 8.65
CA GLU A 21 24.45 1.16 7.50
C GLU A 21 22.96 1.51 7.65
N ALA A 22 22.10 0.51 7.93
CA ALA A 22 20.68 0.72 8.13
C ALA A 22 20.38 1.61 9.35
N THR A 23 21.22 1.55 10.40
CA THR A 23 21.11 2.43 11.54
C THR A 23 21.40 3.88 11.15
N ASN A 24 22.49 4.12 10.43
CA ASN A 24 22.89 5.47 9.99
C ASN A 24 21.90 6.10 9.02
N GLU A 25 21.13 5.31 8.28
CA GLU A 25 20.07 5.82 7.38
C GLU A 25 18.91 6.43 8.16
N VAL A 26 18.48 5.78 9.25
CA VAL A 26 17.23 6.12 9.93
C VAL A 26 17.41 6.80 11.30
N PHE A 27 18.59 6.71 11.94
CA PHE A 27 18.89 7.40 13.20
C PHE A 27 19.87 8.55 12.95
N LYS A 28 19.44 9.78 13.19
CA LYS A 28 20.24 11.01 12.99
C LYS A 28 20.02 11.98 14.13
N ASP A 29 21.08 12.36 14.82
CA ASP A 29 21.05 13.38 15.88
C ASP A 29 19.99 13.13 16.97
N GLY A 30 19.78 11.85 17.31
CA GLY A 30 18.80 11.43 18.30
C GLY A 30 17.36 11.40 17.78
N TRP A 31 17.15 11.60 16.48
CA TRP A 31 15.88 11.41 15.80
C TRP A 31 15.85 10.06 15.09
N TYR A 32 14.67 9.44 15.06
CA TYR A 32 14.38 8.23 14.32
C TYR A 32 13.41 8.50 13.16
N CYS A 33 13.82 8.16 11.96
CA CYS A 33 12.97 8.18 10.76
C CYS A 33 12.06 6.95 10.77
N THR A 34 10.76 7.15 10.87
CA THR A 34 9.81 6.03 10.88
C THR A 34 9.61 5.42 9.49
N ASN A 35 9.98 6.14 8.43
CA ASN A 35 9.63 5.86 7.04
C ASN A 35 8.11 5.85 6.77
N ASP A 36 7.33 6.34 7.69
CA ASP A 36 5.88 6.49 7.54
C ASP A 36 5.56 7.92 7.10
N MET A 37 4.64 8.04 6.15
CA MET A 37 4.20 9.33 5.61
C MET A 37 2.92 9.81 6.27
N PHE A 38 2.93 11.08 6.65
CA PHE A 38 1.78 11.74 7.27
C PHE A 38 1.52 13.11 6.64
N THR A 39 0.27 13.55 6.68
CA THR A 39 -0.10 14.96 6.63
C THR A 39 -0.45 15.43 8.03
N PHE A 40 -0.23 16.74 8.25
CA PHE A 40 -0.55 17.41 9.51
C PHE A 40 -1.52 18.55 9.20
N ASP A 41 -2.67 18.55 9.86
CA ASP A 41 -3.68 19.58 9.66
C ASP A 41 -3.53 20.76 10.63
N ALA A 42 -4.33 21.81 10.42
CA ALA A 42 -4.31 23.01 11.26
C ALA A 42 -4.81 22.76 12.71
N TYR A 43 -5.45 21.63 12.96
CA TYR A 43 -5.99 21.25 14.28
C TYR A 43 -5.04 20.35 15.07
N GLY A 44 -3.92 19.94 14.48
CA GLY A 44 -2.93 19.10 15.12
C GLY A 44 -3.13 17.60 14.89
N HIS A 45 -3.99 17.19 13.94
CA HIS A 45 -4.18 15.79 13.61
C HIS A 45 -3.16 15.31 12.59
N PHE A 46 -2.68 14.09 12.78
CA PHE A 46 -1.84 13.37 11.82
C PHE A 46 -2.70 12.39 11.05
N GLU A 47 -2.69 12.50 9.72
CA GLU A 47 -3.31 11.54 8.81
C GLU A 47 -2.21 10.68 8.20
N TYR A 48 -2.31 9.36 8.37
CA TYR A 48 -1.34 8.38 7.87
C TYR A 48 -1.61 8.06 6.42
N HIS A 49 -0.56 8.08 5.58
CA HIS A 49 -0.65 7.81 4.14
C HIS A 49 0.11 6.56 3.70
N GLY A 50 0.67 5.81 4.63
CA GLY A 50 1.46 4.60 4.35
C GLY A 50 2.96 4.81 4.53
N ARG A 51 3.72 3.78 4.19
CA ARG A 51 5.18 3.84 4.22
C ARG A 51 5.72 4.49 2.94
N ILE A 52 6.83 5.22 3.06
CA ILE A 52 7.50 5.82 1.90
C ILE A 52 7.89 4.76 0.85
N ASP A 53 8.28 3.56 1.31
CA ASP A 53 8.68 2.44 0.45
C ASP A 53 7.50 1.82 -0.33
N ASP A 54 6.28 2.00 0.16
CA ASP A 54 5.06 1.48 -0.47
C ASP A 54 4.37 2.53 -1.36
N ILE A 55 4.71 3.81 -1.24
CA ILE A 55 4.18 4.86 -2.10
C ILE A 55 4.62 4.62 -3.55
N LEU A 56 3.66 4.63 -4.45
CA LEU A 56 3.88 4.34 -5.86
C LEU A 56 3.93 5.62 -6.69
N LYS A 57 4.77 5.64 -7.71
CA LYS A 57 4.80 6.73 -8.70
C LYS A 57 4.16 6.27 -10.00
N ILE A 58 2.91 6.67 -10.23
CA ILE A 58 2.10 6.28 -11.38
C ILE A 58 1.90 7.50 -12.28
N SER A 59 2.38 7.42 -13.53
CA SER A 59 2.26 8.54 -14.49
C SER A 59 2.74 9.88 -13.91
N GLY A 60 3.80 9.86 -13.10
CA GLY A 60 4.36 11.06 -12.46
C GLY A 60 3.66 11.51 -11.17
N GLN A 61 2.55 10.88 -10.79
CA GLN A 61 1.80 11.20 -9.57
C GLN A 61 2.12 10.22 -8.44
N TRP A 62 2.19 10.72 -7.22
CA TRP A 62 2.32 9.88 -6.03
C TRP A 62 0.97 9.27 -5.68
N VAL A 63 0.98 7.97 -5.44
CA VAL A 63 -0.21 7.16 -5.15
C VAL A 63 0.01 6.37 -3.88
N SER A 64 -0.80 6.62 -2.87
CA SER A 64 -0.85 5.82 -1.66
C SER A 64 -1.64 4.54 -1.92
N PRO A 65 -1.08 3.34 -1.71
CA PRO A 65 -1.84 2.09 -1.75
C PRO A 65 -3.03 2.09 -0.78
N ILE A 66 -2.85 2.65 0.42
CA ILE A 66 -3.87 2.68 1.47
C ILE A 66 -5.14 3.41 1.00
N GLU A 67 -5.00 4.56 0.33
CA GLU A 67 -6.15 5.30 -0.19
C GLU A 67 -7.02 4.45 -1.13
N ILE A 68 -6.39 3.62 -1.96
CA ILE A 68 -7.11 2.75 -2.88
C ILE A 68 -7.69 1.55 -2.14
N GLU A 69 -6.94 0.96 -1.23
CA GLU A 69 -7.36 -0.18 -0.42
C GLU A 69 -8.59 0.17 0.44
N GLU A 70 -8.59 1.34 1.06
CA GLU A 70 -9.74 1.85 1.83
C GLU A 70 -10.98 2.04 0.95
N GLU A 71 -10.81 2.55 -0.28
CA GLU A 71 -11.92 2.70 -1.23
C GLU A 71 -12.47 1.32 -1.65
N VAL A 72 -11.60 0.36 -1.92
CA VAL A 72 -11.98 -1.04 -2.24
C VAL A 72 -12.74 -1.70 -1.10
N LEU A 73 -12.27 -1.52 0.15
CA LEU A 73 -12.87 -2.10 1.36
C LEU A 73 -14.23 -1.50 1.74
N LYS A 74 -14.70 -0.43 1.09
CA LYS A 74 -16.09 0.02 1.21
C LYS A 74 -17.08 -1.00 0.66
N ASN A 75 -16.65 -1.85 -0.26
CA ASN A 75 -17.43 -3.01 -0.70
C ASN A 75 -17.39 -4.11 0.37
N LYS A 76 -18.52 -4.31 1.05
CA LYS A 76 -18.65 -5.23 2.20
C LYS A 76 -18.44 -6.70 1.87
N LEU A 77 -18.43 -7.09 0.60
CA LEU A 77 -18.11 -8.46 0.17
C LEU A 77 -16.60 -8.74 0.20
N ILE A 78 -15.77 -7.68 0.20
CA ILE A 78 -14.32 -7.79 0.24
C ILE A 78 -13.87 -7.76 1.69
N SER A 79 -13.22 -8.82 2.15
CA SER A 79 -12.66 -8.91 3.51
C SER A 79 -11.27 -8.31 3.62
N GLU A 80 -10.47 -8.43 2.56
CA GLU A 80 -9.10 -7.93 2.51
C GLU A 80 -8.78 -7.39 1.12
N ALA A 81 -7.98 -6.33 1.06
CA ALA A 81 -7.51 -5.72 -0.17
C ALA A 81 -6.05 -5.31 -0.06
N ALA A 82 -5.29 -5.46 -1.15
CA ALA A 82 -3.91 -5.01 -1.24
C ALA A 82 -3.60 -4.51 -2.66
N ILE A 83 -2.97 -3.34 -2.74
CA ILE A 83 -2.47 -2.76 -4.00
C ILE A 83 -0.95 -2.90 -4.07
N VAL A 84 -0.46 -3.32 -5.22
CA VAL A 84 0.97 -3.29 -5.53
C VAL A 84 1.21 -2.65 -6.90
N GLY A 85 2.35 -1.98 -7.03
CA GLY A 85 2.86 -1.51 -8.31
C GLY A 85 3.72 -2.59 -8.96
N VAL A 86 3.44 -2.93 -10.22
CA VAL A 86 4.24 -3.85 -11.00
C VAL A 86 4.61 -3.22 -12.35
N PRO A 87 5.87 -3.38 -12.82
CA PRO A 87 6.25 -2.89 -14.13
C PRO A 87 5.57 -3.73 -15.22
N ASN A 88 5.02 -3.06 -16.24
CA ASN A 88 4.60 -3.72 -17.47
C ASN A 88 5.81 -3.98 -18.40
N GLN A 89 5.55 -4.51 -19.59
CA GLN A 89 6.60 -4.80 -20.61
C GLN A 89 7.41 -3.56 -21.03
N ASP A 90 6.80 -2.37 -20.95
CA ASP A 90 7.45 -1.09 -21.27
C ASP A 90 8.17 -0.47 -20.05
N GLY A 91 8.24 -1.16 -18.92
CA GLY A 91 8.82 -0.66 -17.67
C GLY A 91 7.93 0.35 -16.92
N LEU A 92 6.71 0.61 -17.39
CA LEU A 92 5.78 1.51 -16.71
C LEU A 92 5.09 0.80 -15.54
N ILE A 93 5.08 1.43 -14.38
CA ILE A 93 4.39 0.88 -13.21
C ILE A 93 2.88 0.91 -13.42
N ARG A 94 2.23 -0.23 -13.21
CA ARG A 94 0.79 -0.44 -13.24
C ARG A 94 0.32 -0.97 -11.90
N LEU A 95 -0.88 -0.57 -11.52
CA LEU A 95 -1.50 -1.05 -10.27
C LEU A 95 -2.14 -2.41 -10.50
N ALA A 96 -1.81 -3.35 -9.63
CA ALA A 96 -2.45 -4.64 -9.48
C ALA A 96 -3.15 -4.69 -8.12
N LEU A 97 -4.44 -4.99 -8.13
CA LEU A 97 -5.27 -5.14 -6.93
C LEU A 97 -5.42 -6.62 -6.60
N PHE A 98 -5.16 -6.97 -5.36
CA PHE A 98 -5.45 -8.28 -4.79
C PHE A 98 -6.60 -8.14 -3.80
N ILE A 99 -7.57 -9.04 -3.87
CA ILE A 99 -8.74 -9.06 -2.98
C ILE A 99 -9.02 -10.46 -2.47
N VAL A 100 -9.56 -10.52 -1.25
CA VAL A 100 -10.18 -11.72 -0.68
C VAL A 100 -11.67 -11.47 -0.59
N VAL A 101 -12.46 -12.33 -1.25
CA VAL A 101 -13.93 -12.30 -1.25
C VAL A 101 -14.42 -13.63 -0.74
N PRO A 102 -14.76 -13.78 0.56
CA PRO A 102 -15.11 -15.06 1.17
C PRO A 102 -16.34 -15.72 0.55
N GLU A 103 -17.33 -14.93 0.19
CA GLU A 103 -18.59 -15.39 -0.37
C GLU A 103 -18.91 -14.66 -1.68
N LEU A 104 -18.31 -15.14 -2.78
CA LEU A 104 -18.60 -14.59 -4.09
C LEU A 104 -19.86 -15.26 -4.67
N THR A 105 -20.93 -14.49 -4.84
CA THR A 105 -22.24 -14.96 -5.31
C THR A 105 -22.43 -14.85 -6.82
N GLU A 106 -21.53 -14.19 -7.51
CA GLU A 106 -21.55 -13.94 -8.96
C GLU A 106 -20.25 -14.38 -9.64
N SER A 107 -20.15 -14.24 -10.97
CA SER A 107 -18.89 -14.55 -11.65
C SER A 107 -17.80 -13.54 -11.31
N LYS A 108 -16.55 -14.00 -11.29
CA LYS A 108 -15.39 -13.11 -11.05
C LYS A 108 -15.35 -11.95 -12.05
N GLU A 109 -15.72 -12.19 -13.30
CA GLU A 109 -15.74 -11.21 -14.38
C GLU A 109 -16.80 -10.12 -14.15
N THR A 110 -17.97 -10.48 -13.63
CA THR A 110 -19.03 -9.53 -13.29
C THR A 110 -18.59 -8.66 -12.11
N PHE A 111 -18.13 -9.28 -11.04
CA PHE A 111 -17.63 -8.60 -9.85
C PHE A 111 -16.48 -7.63 -10.18
N GLU A 112 -15.51 -8.06 -10.99
CA GLU A 112 -14.39 -7.23 -11.42
C GLU A 112 -14.86 -5.98 -12.18
N LYS A 113 -15.81 -6.13 -13.13
CA LYS A 113 -16.36 -5.01 -13.89
C LYS A 113 -17.08 -4.00 -13.00
N GLU A 114 -17.87 -4.47 -12.05
CA GLU A 114 -18.61 -3.61 -11.12
C GLU A 114 -17.66 -2.89 -10.18
N LEU A 115 -16.68 -3.59 -9.61
CA LEU A 115 -15.67 -3.00 -8.75
C LEU A 115 -14.85 -1.93 -9.47
N ILE A 116 -14.35 -2.23 -10.67
CA ILE A 116 -13.60 -1.25 -11.49
C ILE A 116 -14.50 -0.06 -11.83
N GLY A 117 -15.78 -0.27 -12.15
CA GLY A 117 -16.74 0.78 -12.41
C GLY A 117 -16.90 1.73 -11.23
N SER A 118 -17.06 1.18 -10.01
CA SER A 118 -17.15 1.93 -8.77
C SER A 118 -15.86 2.72 -8.49
N LEU A 119 -14.70 2.08 -8.61
CA LEU A 119 -13.42 2.74 -8.38
C LEU A 119 -13.18 3.91 -9.35
N LYS A 120 -13.56 3.79 -10.62
CA LYS A 120 -13.45 4.88 -11.61
C LYS A 120 -14.34 6.07 -11.29
N THR A 121 -15.42 5.87 -10.55
CA THR A 121 -16.31 6.95 -10.12
C THR A 121 -15.73 7.73 -8.95
N ASN A 122 -15.03 7.04 -8.05
CA ASN A 122 -14.58 7.59 -6.77
C ASN A 122 -13.10 7.97 -6.75
N LEU A 123 -12.28 7.40 -7.65
CA LEU A 123 -10.85 7.63 -7.74
C LEU A 123 -10.44 8.24 -9.08
N SER A 124 -9.36 8.99 -9.08
CA SER A 124 -8.71 9.44 -10.31
C SER A 124 -8.26 8.24 -11.15
N ILE A 125 -8.35 8.35 -12.47
CA ILE A 125 -8.12 7.23 -13.41
C ILE A 125 -6.73 6.56 -13.26
N TYR A 126 -5.71 7.32 -12.87
CA TYR A 126 -4.35 6.80 -12.65
C TYR A 126 -4.23 5.98 -11.36
N LYS A 127 -5.21 6.08 -10.43
CA LYS A 127 -5.32 5.28 -9.21
C LYS A 127 -6.12 3.99 -9.41
N CYS A 128 -6.79 3.83 -10.55
CA CYS A 128 -7.57 2.63 -10.82
C CYS A 128 -6.66 1.46 -11.20
N PRO A 129 -6.82 0.28 -10.56
CA PRO A 129 -6.05 -0.91 -10.91
C PRO A 129 -6.35 -1.38 -12.33
N ARG A 130 -5.34 -1.92 -13.00
CA ARG A 130 -5.49 -2.49 -14.35
C ARG A 130 -5.91 -3.95 -14.34
N LYS A 131 -5.63 -4.65 -13.25
CA LYS A 131 -5.94 -6.07 -13.09
C LYS A 131 -6.31 -6.35 -11.63
N ILE A 132 -7.28 -7.22 -11.43
CA ILE A 132 -7.72 -7.71 -10.13
C ILE A 132 -7.37 -9.18 -10.01
N TYR A 133 -6.82 -9.56 -8.88
CA TYR A 133 -6.48 -10.94 -8.54
C TYR A 133 -7.27 -11.35 -7.30
N PHE A 134 -7.96 -12.47 -7.40
CA PHE A 134 -8.70 -13.07 -6.30
C PHE A 134 -7.80 -14.05 -5.57
N LEU A 135 -7.63 -13.87 -4.29
CA LEU A 135 -6.90 -14.76 -3.40
C LEU A 135 -7.85 -15.42 -2.40
N GLU A 136 -7.47 -16.58 -1.89
CA GLU A 136 -8.15 -17.22 -0.75
C GLU A 136 -7.75 -16.52 0.56
N GLU A 137 -6.47 -16.14 0.68
CA GLU A 137 -5.90 -15.43 1.83
C GLU A 137 -4.77 -14.50 1.38
N MET A 138 -4.53 -13.42 2.14
CA MET A 138 -3.40 -12.54 1.90
C MET A 138 -2.11 -13.13 2.47
N PRO A 139 -0.95 -12.93 1.80
CA PRO A 139 0.34 -13.35 2.34
C PRO A 139 0.74 -12.43 3.50
N LEU A 140 0.69 -12.97 4.71
CA LEU A 140 1.04 -12.27 5.94
C LEU A 140 2.32 -12.84 6.56
N THR A 141 3.05 -12.01 7.30
CA THR A 141 4.12 -12.48 8.19
C THR A 141 3.51 -13.18 9.41
N ALA A 142 4.34 -13.89 10.20
CA ALA A 142 3.90 -14.48 11.47
C ALA A 142 3.32 -13.44 12.47
N THR A 143 3.64 -12.16 12.28
CA THR A 143 3.12 -11.05 13.09
C THR A 143 1.91 -10.35 12.45
N GLY A 144 1.33 -10.91 11.38
CA GLY A 144 0.15 -10.37 10.70
C GLY A 144 0.41 -9.19 9.76
N LYS A 145 1.66 -8.91 9.39
CA LYS A 145 1.97 -7.82 8.44
C LYS A 145 1.90 -8.32 7.00
N LEU A 146 1.24 -7.56 6.13
CA LEU A 146 1.12 -7.84 4.70
C LEU A 146 2.49 -7.88 4.00
N GLN A 147 2.75 -8.95 3.26
CA GLN A 147 3.97 -9.16 2.49
C GLN A 147 3.77 -8.74 1.02
N ARG A 148 3.79 -7.43 0.74
CA ARG A 148 3.57 -6.89 -0.61
C ARG A 148 4.56 -7.39 -1.66
N PHE A 149 5.78 -7.78 -1.24
CA PHE A 149 6.77 -8.36 -2.16
C PHE A 149 6.30 -9.70 -2.74
N VAL A 150 5.63 -10.54 -1.93
CA VAL A 150 5.03 -11.81 -2.39
C VAL A 150 3.98 -11.55 -3.46
N LEU A 151 3.12 -10.54 -3.24
CA LEU A 151 2.10 -10.16 -4.24
C LEU A 151 2.72 -9.67 -5.54
N ARG A 152 3.81 -8.88 -5.48
CA ARG A 152 4.54 -8.45 -6.68
C ARG A 152 5.14 -9.64 -7.45
N ASP A 153 5.66 -10.63 -6.76
CA ASP A 153 6.26 -11.81 -7.39
C ASP A 153 5.19 -12.73 -7.99
N LEU A 154 4.01 -12.83 -7.38
CA LEU A 154 2.86 -13.54 -7.98
C LEU A 154 2.48 -12.95 -9.35
N VAL A 155 2.45 -11.62 -9.50
CA VAL A 155 2.12 -11.01 -10.81
C VAL A 155 3.15 -11.32 -11.87
N LYS A 156 4.44 -11.44 -11.52
CA LYS A 156 5.51 -11.74 -12.47
C LYS A 156 5.46 -13.20 -12.98
N SER A 157 4.83 -14.08 -12.20
CA SER A 157 4.71 -15.51 -12.53
C SER A 157 3.45 -15.87 -13.34
N LEU A 158 2.53 -14.91 -13.51
CA LEU A 158 1.27 -15.03 -14.26
C LEU A 158 1.33 -14.33 -15.63
#